data_b69bec657b1da30e67a26d7190309923
#
_entry.id   b69bec657b1da30e67a26d7190309923
#
_cell.length_a   1.000
_cell.length_b   1.000
_cell.length_c   1.000
_cell.angle_alpha   90.00
_cell.angle_beta   90.00
_cell.angle_gamma   90.00
#
_symmetry.space_group_name_H-M   'P 1'
#
loop_
_entity.id
_entity.type
_entity.pdbx_description
1 polymer ?
#
loop_
_entity_poly.entity_id
_entity_poly.type
_entity_poly.pdbx_seq_one_letter_code
_entity_poly.pdbx_strand_id
1 'polypeptide(L)'
;MKFLKKVLAAVACVCVLATSVTLTSHAAGGRISFADPSTAVGDMVDVKCVLKSSSGSLGSSSVTLSYDASALKFNSGDGVTGGDGTLTYSGNGGSSEVSFTMTFQALQEGSTEITVASQDVKSSSGSEVKLTEGKSTVTIAAGDPSKIVDDTQAAEGADTAASGDVTDRKSVV
;
A
#
# COMPACT_ATOMS: atom_id res chain seq x y z
N MET A 1 27.92 38.76 -55.67
CA MET A 1 28.53 37.77 -54.73
C MET A 1 28.92 38.47 -53.44
N LYS A 2 27.96 38.92 -52.62
CA LYS A 2 28.23 39.58 -51.33
C LYS A 2 27.21 39.25 -50.24
N PHE A 3 26.45 38.17 -50.42
CA PHE A 3 25.39 37.80 -49.46
C PHE A 3 25.66 36.52 -48.66
N LEU A 4 26.82 35.86 -48.82
CA LEU A 4 27.11 34.58 -48.21
C LEU A 4 28.03 34.63 -46.97
N LYS A 5 28.28 35.83 -46.42
CA LYS A 5 29.18 35.99 -45.25
C LYS A 5 28.52 36.47 -43.96
N LYS A 6 27.19 36.49 -43.87
CA LYS A 6 26.48 36.97 -42.66
C LYS A 6 25.63 35.93 -41.93
N VAL A 7 25.72 34.66 -42.26
CA VAL A 7 24.91 33.60 -41.61
C VAL A 7 25.73 32.67 -40.68
N LEU A 8 27.01 32.95 -40.52
CA LEU A 8 27.89 32.06 -39.76
C LEU A 8 28.31 32.60 -38.37
N ALA A 9 27.49 33.45 -37.76
CA ALA A 9 27.84 34.02 -36.44
C ALA A 9 26.72 33.94 -35.38
N ALA A 10 25.83 32.97 -35.48
CA ALA A 10 24.72 32.80 -34.48
C ALA A 10 24.52 31.38 -33.98
N VAL A 11 25.56 30.56 -34.02
CA VAL A 11 25.49 29.21 -33.42
C VAL A 11 26.71 28.97 -32.54
N ALA A 12 26.78 29.65 -31.43
CA ALA A 12 27.73 29.31 -30.37
C ALA A 12 27.38 30.09 -29.10
N CYS A 13 26.35 29.72 -28.39
CA CYS A 13 26.27 29.88 -26.93
C CYS A 13 25.03 29.19 -26.38
N VAL A 14 24.92 27.87 -26.59
CA VAL A 14 24.17 27.04 -25.66
C VAL A 14 25.19 26.59 -24.63
N CYS A 15 25.41 27.44 -23.63
CA CYS A 15 26.03 27.02 -22.38
C CYS A 15 25.05 26.05 -21.71
N VAL A 16 25.28 24.77 -21.90
CA VAL A 16 24.71 23.73 -21.04
C VAL A 16 25.24 24.00 -19.65
N LEU A 17 24.43 24.68 -18.83
CA LEU A 17 24.56 24.66 -17.38
C LEU A 17 24.22 23.23 -16.94
N ALA A 18 25.22 22.37 -17.00
CA ALA A 18 25.19 21.10 -16.28
C ALA A 18 25.17 21.46 -14.80
N THR A 19 23.98 21.68 -14.25
CA THR A 19 23.76 21.63 -12.83
C THR A 19 24.06 20.18 -12.43
N SER A 20 25.27 19.95 -11.94
CA SER A 20 25.63 18.71 -11.26
C SER A 20 24.73 18.60 -10.03
N VAL A 21 23.59 17.92 -10.17
CA VAL A 21 22.84 17.42 -9.03
C VAL A 21 23.78 16.44 -8.36
N THR A 22 24.46 16.87 -7.32
CA THR A 22 25.16 15.98 -6.42
C THR A 22 24.10 15.14 -5.74
N LEU A 23 23.80 13.97 -6.31
CA LEU A 23 23.10 12.91 -5.60
C LEU A 23 23.98 12.54 -4.42
N THR A 24 23.74 13.14 -3.27
CA THR A 24 24.30 12.64 -2.02
C THR A 24 23.69 11.26 -1.83
N SER A 25 24.42 10.24 -2.24
CA SER A 25 24.11 8.85 -1.92
C SER A 25 24.27 8.69 -0.41
N HIS A 26 23.21 8.97 0.33
CA HIS A 26 23.15 8.55 1.72
C HIS A 26 23.09 7.03 1.67
N ALA A 27 24.06 6.38 2.30
CA ALA A 27 23.99 4.94 2.50
C ALA A 27 22.65 4.63 3.14
N ALA A 28 21.87 3.74 2.51
CA ALA A 28 20.56 3.39 3.02
C ALA A 28 20.70 2.88 4.45
N GLY A 29 19.97 3.47 5.38
CA GLY A 29 20.00 3.08 6.80
C GLY A 29 19.35 1.72 7.07
N GLY A 30 18.93 1.00 6.02
CA GLY A 30 18.24 -0.28 6.10
C GLY A 30 17.40 -0.55 4.86
N ARG A 31 16.38 -1.40 5.02
CA ARG A 31 15.48 -1.77 3.90
C ARG A 31 14.04 -1.99 4.36
N ILE A 32 13.09 -1.81 3.44
CA ILE A 32 11.71 -2.27 3.51
C ILE A 32 11.62 -3.50 2.62
N SER A 33 11.11 -4.61 3.13
CA SER A 33 10.93 -5.86 2.38
C SER A 33 9.53 -6.39 2.58
N PHE A 34 9.01 -7.08 1.57
CA PHE A 34 7.68 -7.64 1.55
C PHE A 34 7.74 -9.14 1.28
N ALA A 35 6.70 -9.85 1.66
CA ALA A 35 6.42 -11.19 1.17
C ALA A 35 5.73 -11.11 -0.20
N ASP A 36 5.95 -12.12 -1.06
CA ASP A 36 5.33 -12.28 -2.36
C ASP A 36 4.36 -13.47 -2.31
N PRO A 37 3.14 -13.28 -1.79
CA PRO A 37 2.18 -14.36 -1.62
C PRO A 37 1.44 -14.68 -2.92
N SER A 38 0.80 -15.86 -2.93
CA SER A 38 -0.14 -16.28 -3.97
C SER A 38 -1.49 -16.60 -3.35
N THR A 39 -2.57 -16.31 -4.08
CA THR A 39 -3.95 -16.52 -3.67
C THR A 39 -4.83 -16.83 -4.88
N ALA A 40 -6.14 -16.97 -4.69
CA ALA A 40 -7.12 -17.06 -5.77
C ALA A 40 -8.21 -15.99 -5.63
N VAL A 41 -8.89 -15.67 -6.72
CA VAL A 41 -10.02 -14.70 -6.70
C VAL A 41 -11.04 -15.09 -5.66
N GLY A 42 -11.45 -14.12 -4.84
CA GLY A 42 -12.41 -14.27 -3.74
C GLY A 42 -11.77 -14.65 -2.40
N ASP A 43 -10.54 -15.17 -2.39
CA ASP A 43 -9.86 -15.57 -1.15
C ASP A 43 -9.09 -14.39 -0.52
N MET A 44 -8.84 -14.49 0.79
CA MET A 44 -8.01 -13.55 1.52
C MET A 44 -6.54 -13.89 1.36
N VAL A 45 -5.70 -12.85 1.39
CA VAL A 45 -4.25 -12.98 1.32
C VAL A 45 -3.56 -12.02 2.29
N ASP A 46 -2.58 -12.55 3.02
CA ASP A 46 -1.77 -11.78 3.94
C ASP A 46 -0.45 -11.37 3.29
N VAL A 47 -0.16 -10.09 3.31
CA VAL A 47 1.10 -9.52 2.85
C VAL A 47 1.87 -8.99 4.05
N LYS A 48 2.95 -9.64 4.40
CA LYS A 48 3.84 -9.20 5.47
C LYS A 48 4.84 -8.17 4.92
N CYS A 49 4.96 -7.05 5.64
CA CYS A 49 5.98 -6.03 5.42
C CYS A 49 6.93 -5.99 6.61
N VAL A 50 8.23 -5.82 6.32
CA VAL A 50 9.29 -5.74 7.33
C VAL A 50 10.16 -4.53 7.05
N LEU A 51 10.24 -3.62 8.02
CA LEU A 51 11.18 -2.51 8.05
C LEU A 51 12.39 -2.93 8.88
N LYS A 52 13.57 -2.93 8.31
CA LYS A 52 14.81 -3.31 9.00
C LYS A 52 15.84 -2.20 8.90
N SER A 53 16.28 -1.71 10.04
CA SER A 53 17.40 -0.76 10.15
C SER A 53 18.74 -1.51 10.22
N SER A 54 19.76 -0.98 9.57
CA SER A 54 21.13 -1.44 9.66
C SER A 54 21.96 -0.65 10.69
N SER A 55 21.41 0.44 11.24
CA SER A 55 22.14 1.40 12.06
C SER A 55 21.60 1.55 13.50
N GLY A 56 20.71 0.65 13.94
CA GLY A 56 20.15 0.68 15.30
C GLY A 56 18.64 0.54 15.33
N SER A 57 18.06 0.84 16.50
CA SER A 57 16.62 0.71 16.71
C SER A 57 15.83 1.79 15.97
N LEU A 58 14.73 1.38 15.37
CA LEU A 58 13.72 2.27 14.79
C LEU A 58 12.92 2.93 15.91
N GLY A 59 12.55 4.18 15.70
CA GLY A 59 11.59 4.94 16.50
C GLY A 59 10.23 4.99 15.80
N SER A 60 9.68 6.19 15.61
CA SER A 60 8.44 6.35 14.85
C SER A 60 8.65 6.01 13.38
N SER A 61 7.69 5.29 12.81
CA SER A 61 7.72 4.89 11.41
C SER A 61 6.36 5.16 10.79
N SER A 62 6.33 5.91 9.68
CA SER A 62 5.17 6.10 8.83
C SER A 62 5.55 5.72 7.40
N VAL A 63 4.83 4.78 6.80
CA VAL A 63 5.07 4.29 5.44
C VAL A 63 3.78 4.31 4.67
N THR A 64 3.76 5.04 3.57
CA THR A 64 2.62 5.05 2.64
C THR A 64 2.89 4.07 1.52
N LEU A 65 1.92 3.21 1.27
CA LEU A 65 1.94 2.16 0.27
C LEU A 65 0.91 2.46 -0.82
N SER A 66 1.21 2.05 -2.03
CA SER A 66 0.30 2.09 -3.17
C SER A 66 0.06 0.68 -3.69
N TYR A 67 -1.18 0.36 -4.05
CA TYR A 67 -1.60 -0.91 -4.61
C TYR A 67 -2.74 -0.71 -5.62
N ASP A 68 -3.04 -1.73 -6.41
CA ASP A 68 -4.15 -1.70 -7.36
C ASP A 68 -5.46 -2.12 -6.68
N ALA A 69 -6.34 -1.15 -6.41
CA ALA A 69 -7.64 -1.38 -5.78
C ALA A 69 -8.63 -2.16 -6.68
N SER A 70 -8.36 -2.30 -7.97
CA SER A 70 -9.17 -3.15 -8.86
C SER A 70 -8.82 -4.63 -8.73
N ALA A 71 -7.59 -4.95 -8.28
CA ALA A 71 -7.10 -6.31 -8.11
C ALA A 71 -7.18 -6.78 -6.65
N LEU A 72 -7.02 -5.87 -5.69
CA LEU A 72 -7.00 -6.15 -4.26
C LEU A 72 -7.91 -5.18 -3.49
N LYS A 73 -8.73 -5.70 -2.59
CA LYS A 73 -9.49 -4.91 -1.61
C LYS A 73 -8.80 -5.04 -0.25
N PHE A 74 -8.39 -3.92 0.34
CA PHE A 74 -7.83 -3.91 1.70
C PHE A 74 -8.91 -4.24 2.73
N ASN A 75 -8.65 -5.19 3.60
CA ASN A 75 -9.56 -5.62 4.65
C ASN A 75 -9.12 -5.16 6.04
N SER A 76 -7.86 -5.43 6.41
CA SER A 76 -7.33 -5.08 7.73
C SER A 76 -5.81 -5.08 7.76
N GLY A 77 -5.22 -4.46 8.80
CA GLY A 77 -3.78 -4.50 9.06
C GLY A 77 -3.42 -3.81 10.37
N ASP A 78 -2.44 -4.35 11.09
CA ASP A 78 -1.98 -3.78 12.36
C ASP A 78 -1.25 -2.46 12.15
N GLY A 79 -1.82 -1.35 12.66
CA GLY A 79 -1.29 -0.01 12.47
C GLY A 79 -1.41 0.51 11.03
N VAL A 80 -2.22 -0.14 10.19
CA VAL A 80 -2.44 0.22 8.79
C VAL A 80 -3.84 0.81 8.64
N THR A 81 -3.92 1.94 7.97
CA THR A 81 -5.17 2.63 7.65
C THR A 81 -5.20 3.03 6.19
N GLY A 82 -6.38 3.22 5.63
CA GLY A 82 -6.57 3.62 4.24
C GLY A 82 -7.44 2.65 3.46
N GLY A 83 -7.37 2.74 2.15
CA GLY A 83 -8.16 1.98 1.18
C GLY A 83 -7.99 2.61 -0.21
N ASP A 84 -8.78 2.15 -1.18
CA ASP A 84 -8.85 2.75 -2.54
C ASP A 84 -7.48 2.97 -3.20
N GLY A 85 -6.58 1.99 -3.07
CA GLY A 85 -5.26 2.00 -3.70
C GLY A 85 -4.14 2.63 -2.86
N THR A 86 -4.44 3.18 -1.67
CA THR A 86 -3.43 3.80 -0.81
C THR A 86 -3.60 3.36 0.64
N LEU A 87 -2.51 2.92 1.26
CA LEU A 87 -2.47 2.55 2.68
C LEU A 87 -1.37 3.32 3.38
N THR A 88 -1.59 3.62 4.66
CA THR A 88 -0.56 4.21 5.52
C THR A 88 -0.38 3.34 6.75
N TYR A 89 0.82 2.81 6.92
CA TYR A 89 1.26 2.21 8.16
C TYR A 89 1.79 3.30 9.09
N SER A 90 1.42 3.24 10.36
CA SER A 90 1.96 4.09 11.42
C SER A 90 2.27 3.25 12.65
N GLY A 91 3.51 3.28 13.09
CA GLY A 91 3.96 2.50 14.24
C GLY A 91 5.12 3.14 14.97
N ASN A 92 5.28 2.74 16.22
CA ASN A 92 6.45 3.06 17.01
C ASN A 92 7.31 1.81 17.12
N GLY A 93 8.60 1.96 16.77
CA GLY A 93 9.58 0.90 16.88
C GLY A 93 10.03 0.68 18.33
N GLY A 94 11.26 0.40 18.51
CA GLY A 94 11.95 0.03 19.75
C GLY A 94 12.95 -1.07 19.47
N SER A 95 12.91 -1.59 18.25
CA SER A 95 13.77 -2.65 17.72
C SER A 95 14.42 -2.21 16.41
N SER A 96 15.49 -2.87 16.01
CA SER A 96 16.10 -2.70 14.68
C SER A 96 15.22 -3.26 13.55
N GLU A 97 14.16 -3.99 13.88
CA GLU A 97 13.24 -4.58 12.94
C GLU A 97 11.79 -4.38 13.43
N VAL A 98 10.92 -3.90 12.55
CA VAL A 98 9.49 -3.73 12.77
C VAL A 98 8.76 -4.43 11.64
N SER A 99 7.74 -5.22 11.95
CA SER A 99 6.93 -5.89 10.94
C SER A 99 5.44 -5.66 11.18
N PHE A 100 4.69 -5.59 10.09
CA PHE A 100 3.23 -5.55 10.11
C PHE A 100 2.68 -6.41 8.98
N THR A 101 1.44 -6.81 9.11
CA THR A 101 0.74 -7.63 8.11
C THR A 101 -0.49 -6.87 7.62
N MET A 102 -0.73 -6.94 6.33
CA MET A 102 -1.89 -6.40 5.66
C MET A 102 -2.68 -7.57 5.07
N THR A 103 -3.97 -7.62 5.34
CA THR A 103 -4.87 -8.63 4.78
C THR A 103 -5.69 -7.99 3.67
N PHE A 104 -5.67 -8.60 2.49
CA PHE A 104 -6.43 -8.18 1.32
C PHE A 104 -7.36 -9.31 0.88
N GLN A 105 -8.45 -8.93 0.22
CA GLN A 105 -9.25 -9.85 -0.58
C GLN A 105 -8.87 -9.70 -2.05
N ALA A 106 -8.63 -10.82 -2.73
CA ALA A 106 -8.30 -10.83 -4.15
C ALA A 106 -9.58 -10.69 -4.99
N LEU A 107 -9.61 -9.67 -5.86
CA LEU A 107 -10.77 -9.34 -6.68
C LEU A 107 -10.65 -9.81 -8.13
N GLN A 108 -9.45 -9.83 -8.67
CA GLN A 108 -9.20 -10.11 -10.09
C GLN A 108 -7.99 -11.02 -10.28
N GLU A 109 -8.09 -11.98 -11.19
CA GLU A 109 -6.98 -12.84 -11.60
C GLU A 109 -5.86 -12.04 -12.25
N GLY A 110 -4.62 -12.41 -11.99
CA GLY A 110 -3.42 -11.81 -12.57
C GLY A 110 -2.30 -11.65 -11.57
N SER A 111 -1.44 -10.69 -11.82
CA SER A 111 -0.34 -10.29 -10.93
C SER A 111 -0.44 -8.81 -10.64
N THR A 112 -0.36 -8.44 -9.37
CA THR A 112 -0.42 -7.04 -8.94
C THR A 112 0.72 -6.74 -7.97
N GLU A 113 1.11 -5.47 -7.87
CA GLU A 113 2.21 -5.04 -7.02
C GLU A 113 1.73 -4.13 -5.89
N ILE A 114 2.39 -4.24 -4.74
CA ILE A 114 2.29 -3.29 -3.64
C ILE A 114 3.65 -2.62 -3.51
N THR A 115 3.68 -1.30 -3.61
CA THR A 115 4.90 -0.50 -3.63
C THR A 115 4.91 0.56 -2.54
N VAL A 116 6.09 1.02 -2.16
CA VAL A 116 6.25 2.16 -1.24
C VAL A 116 6.09 3.45 -2.03
N ALA A 117 5.13 4.28 -1.66
CA ALA A 117 4.92 5.61 -2.25
C ALA A 117 5.68 6.70 -1.49
N SER A 118 5.79 6.58 -0.16
CA SER A 118 6.59 7.48 0.67
C SER A 118 6.93 6.84 2.02
N GLN A 119 7.97 7.34 2.68
CA GLN A 119 8.38 6.90 3.99
C GLN A 119 8.85 8.09 4.86
N ASP A 120 8.47 8.09 6.13
CA ASP A 120 9.03 8.92 7.20
C ASP A 120 9.37 7.98 8.37
N VAL A 121 10.63 7.58 8.43
CA VAL A 121 11.13 6.64 9.42
C VAL A 121 12.20 7.32 10.24
N LYS A 122 12.09 7.23 11.56
CA LYS A 122 13.07 7.80 12.49
C LYS A 122 13.70 6.71 13.33
N SER A 123 14.95 6.92 13.72
CA SER A 123 15.61 6.10 14.74
C SER A 123 15.02 6.39 16.13
N SER A 124 15.35 5.55 17.10
CA SER A 124 14.97 5.78 18.50
C SER A 124 15.54 7.08 19.08
N SER A 125 16.61 7.63 18.49
CA SER A 125 17.18 8.94 18.83
C SER A 125 16.50 10.12 18.11
N GLY A 126 15.49 9.86 17.25
CA GLY A 126 14.75 10.88 16.48
C GLY A 126 15.40 11.30 15.18
N SER A 127 16.53 10.73 14.78
CA SER A 127 17.19 11.01 13.51
C SER A 127 16.47 10.31 12.36
N GLU A 128 16.38 10.95 11.20
CA GLU A 128 15.79 10.37 10.00
C GLU A 128 16.59 9.14 9.52
N VAL A 129 15.88 8.08 9.17
CA VAL A 129 16.44 6.83 8.63
C VAL A 129 15.83 6.58 7.25
N LYS A 130 16.62 6.67 6.20
CA LYS A 130 16.19 6.31 4.86
C LYS A 130 16.36 4.81 4.64
N LEU A 131 15.26 4.11 4.37
CA LEU A 131 15.26 2.69 4.05
C LEU A 131 15.23 2.49 2.52
N THR A 132 15.93 1.48 2.02
CA THR A 132 15.77 1.04 0.62
C THR A 132 14.38 0.42 0.44
N GLU A 133 13.63 0.91 -0.52
CA GLU A 133 12.26 0.48 -0.78
C GLU A 133 12.24 -0.84 -1.54
N GLY A 134 11.47 -1.80 -1.02
CA GLY A 134 11.10 -3.03 -1.70
C GLY A 134 9.68 -2.93 -2.25
N LYS A 135 9.23 -4.00 -2.89
CA LYS A 135 7.86 -4.18 -3.36
C LYS A 135 7.39 -5.60 -3.08
N SER A 136 6.07 -5.81 -3.04
CA SER A 136 5.44 -7.13 -3.06
C SER A 136 4.85 -7.38 -4.43
N THR A 137 4.95 -8.62 -4.90
CA THR A 137 4.22 -9.12 -6.06
C THR A 137 3.22 -10.16 -5.58
N VAL A 138 1.93 -9.85 -5.68
CA VAL A 138 0.84 -10.77 -5.33
C VAL A 138 0.36 -11.47 -6.60
N THR A 139 0.43 -12.79 -6.62
CA THR A 139 -0.06 -13.61 -7.72
C THR A 139 -1.46 -14.14 -7.40
N ILE A 140 -2.44 -13.83 -8.24
CA ILE A 140 -3.84 -14.18 -8.05
C ILE A 140 -4.26 -15.14 -9.16
N ALA A 141 -4.53 -16.38 -8.78
CA ALA A 141 -5.06 -17.41 -9.68
C ALA A 141 -6.58 -17.26 -9.86
N ALA A 142 -7.12 -17.94 -10.89
CA ALA A 142 -8.56 -18.10 -11.02
C ALA A 142 -9.17 -18.68 -9.73
N GLY A 143 -10.34 -18.18 -9.32
CA GLY A 143 -11.02 -18.56 -8.09
C GLY A 143 -12.52 -18.36 -8.18
N ASP A 144 -13.17 -18.19 -7.05
CA ASP A 144 -14.62 -18.07 -6.94
C ASP A 144 -14.99 -16.61 -6.60
N PRO A 145 -15.45 -15.80 -7.58
CA PRO A 145 -15.84 -14.43 -7.34
C PRO A 145 -17.07 -14.28 -6.44
N SER A 146 -17.85 -15.34 -6.21
CA SER A 146 -18.99 -15.27 -5.29
C SER A 146 -18.58 -15.11 -3.81
N LYS A 147 -17.31 -15.36 -3.49
CA LYS A 147 -16.73 -15.14 -2.16
C LYS A 147 -16.35 -13.69 -1.89
N ILE A 148 -16.38 -12.82 -2.91
CA ILE A 148 -16.06 -11.40 -2.74
C ILE A 148 -17.14 -10.75 -1.88
N VAL A 149 -16.76 -10.28 -0.69
CA VAL A 149 -17.66 -9.59 0.23
C VAL A 149 -17.80 -8.14 -0.21
N ASP A 150 -19.01 -7.79 -0.66
CA ASP A 150 -19.37 -6.41 -0.97
C ASP A 150 -19.92 -5.75 0.30
N ASP A 151 -19.25 -4.69 0.80
CA ASP A 151 -19.66 -3.98 2.02
C ASP A 151 -21.05 -3.33 1.92
N THR A 152 -21.67 -3.34 0.74
CA THR A 152 -23.04 -2.84 0.51
C THR A 152 -24.13 -3.75 1.07
N GLN A 153 -23.86 -4.99 1.46
CA GLN A 153 -24.86 -5.92 2.00
C GLN A 153 -24.96 -5.94 3.53
N ALA A 154 -24.13 -5.22 4.25
CA ALA A 154 -24.17 -5.20 5.73
C ALA A 154 -25.28 -4.30 6.33
N ALA A 155 -26.05 -3.57 5.51
CA ALA A 155 -27.07 -2.63 5.99
C ALA A 155 -28.54 -3.09 5.82
N GLU A 156 -28.82 -4.25 5.23
CA GLU A 156 -30.21 -4.70 4.98
C GLU A 156 -30.65 -5.97 5.74
N GLY A 157 -29.94 -6.36 6.80
CA GLY A 157 -30.24 -7.57 7.57
C GLY A 157 -30.84 -7.39 8.96
N ALA A 158 -31.30 -6.20 9.35
CA ALA A 158 -31.80 -5.95 10.70
C ALA A 158 -33.17 -5.26 10.72
N ASP A 159 -34.17 -5.83 10.06
CA ASP A 159 -35.57 -5.54 10.40
C ASP A 159 -36.51 -6.55 9.75
N THR A 160 -36.78 -7.67 10.39
CA THR A 160 -38.02 -8.42 10.30
C THR A 160 -37.98 -9.60 11.29
N ALA A 161 -38.22 -9.33 12.56
CA ALA A 161 -38.70 -10.37 13.47
C ALA A 161 -39.42 -9.74 14.67
N ALA A 162 -40.62 -9.25 14.48
CA ALA A 162 -41.59 -9.11 15.55
C ALA A 162 -43.00 -8.87 14.97
N SER A 163 -43.65 -9.94 14.52
CA SER A 163 -45.12 -9.97 14.52
C SER A 163 -45.53 -11.38 14.93
N GLY A 164 -45.55 -11.58 16.23
CA GLY A 164 -46.21 -12.71 16.86
C GLY A 164 -47.72 -12.44 16.87
N ASP A 165 -48.42 -13.07 15.96
CA ASP A 165 -49.88 -13.18 16.01
C ASP A 165 -50.30 -14.06 17.18
N VAL A 166 -50.92 -13.45 18.20
CA VAL A 166 -51.58 -14.12 19.30
C VAL A 166 -52.99 -14.39 18.87
N THR A 167 -53.25 -15.54 18.29
CA THR A 167 -54.62 -16.03 18.07
C THR A 167 -55.24 -16.46 19.39
N ASP A 168 -56.18 -15.66 19.82
CA ASP A 168 -57.18 -15.92 20.85
C ASP A 168 -57.92 -17.27 20.58
N ARG A 169 -57.78 -18.22 21.50
CA ARG A 169 -58.64 -19.39 21.57
C ARG A 169 -59.74 -19.17 22.57
N LYS A 170 -60.84 -18.68 22.10
CA LYS A 170 -62.10 -18.72 22.82
C LYS A 170 -62.60 -20.14 22.90
N SER A 171 -62.53 -20.73 24.09
CA SER A 171 -63.21 -21.99 24.37
C SER A 171 -64.63 -21.73 24.80
N VAL A 172 -65.58 -22.34 24.12
CA VAL A 172 -67.01 -22.38 24.47
C VAL A 172 -67.35 -23.75 25.04
N VAL A 173 -68.03 -23.71 26.12
CA VAL A 173 -69.00 -24.50 26.85
C VAL A 173 -68.68 -24.72 28.25
#